data_45fa259bf7eed41dc47634780668667e
#
_entry.id   45fa259bf7eed41dc47634780668667e
#
_cell.length_a   1.000
_cell.length_b   1.000
_cell.length_c   1.000
_cell.angle_alpha   90.00
_cell.angle_beta   90.00
_cell.angle_gamma   90.00
#
_symmetry.space_group_name_H-M   'P 1'
#
loop_
_entity.id
_entity.type
_entity.pdbx_description
1 polymer ?
#
loop_
_entity_poly.entity_id
_entity_poly.type
_entity_poly.pdbx_seq_one_letter_code
_entity_poly.pdbx_strand_id
1 'polypeptide(L)'
;MKLKTLAKATLALGLLTTGVITSEGQAVKAAEKQERVQHLHDIRDLHRYYSAPSFEYSNISGKVENYNGSNVVRFNQKDQNHQLFLLGKDKEEYKEGLQGQNVFVVQELIDPNGRLSTVGGVTKNNNKTSETKTQLVVNKVDGGDLHASIDSFLIQKEEISLKELDFKIRQQLVNNYGLYKGTSKYGKIIINLKDENKVEIDLSDKLQFERMSDVLNSKDIRGIAVTINQI
;
A
#
# COMPACT_ATOMS: atom_id res chain seq x y z
N MET A 1 -55.34 24.86 8.78
CA MET A 1 -53.98 24.40 9.18
C MET A 1 -53.84 22.94 8.85
N LYS A 2 -53.05 22.59 7.89
CA LYS A 2 -52.81 21.17 7.50
C LYS A 2 -51.36 20.84 7.86
N LEU A 3 -51.21 19.87 8.81
CA LEU A 3 -49.92 19.28 9.12
C LEU A 3 -49.47 18.39 7.94
N LYS A 4 -48.24 18.58 7.48
CA LYS A 4 -47.58 17.70 6.54
C LYS A 4 -46.73 16.70 7.32
N THR A 5 -47.12 15.42 7.28
CA THR A 5 -46.39 14.30 7.82
C THR A 5 -45.19 14.03 6.91
N LEU A 6 -43.97 14.06 7.44
CA LEU A 6 -42.78 13.56 6.75
C LEU A 6 -42.71 12.02 6.91
N ALA A 7 -42.83 11.32 5.78
CA ALA A 7 -42.60 9.89 5.73
C ALA A 7 -41.07 9.62 5.67
N LYS A 8 -40.55 8.90 6.66
CA LYS A 8 -39.20 8.32 6.62
C LYS A 8 -39.24 7.09 5.72
N ALA A 9 -38.57 7.15 4.59
CA ALA A 9 -38.34 5.98 3.75
C ALA A 9 -37.17 5.18 4.32
N THR A 10 -37.45 4.02 4.90
CA THR A 10 -36.47 3.02 5.29
C THR A 10 -36.20 2.16 4.05
N LEU A 11 -35.05 2.28 3.45
CA LEU A 11 -34.61 1.37 2.38
C LEU A 11 -34.12 0.08 3.03
N ALA A 12 -34.98 -0.95 3.02
CA ALA A 12 -34.56 -2.31 3.29
C ALA A 12 -33.92 -2.89 2.02
N LEU A 13 -32.59 -3.04 2.00
CA LEU A 13 -31.93 -3.86 1.00
C LEU A 13 -32.19 -5.32 1.29
N GLY A 14 -33.14 -5.90 0.55
CA GLY A 14 -33.40 -7.33 0.52
C GLY A 14 -32.28 -8.04 -0.23
N LEU A 15 -31.53 -8.87 0.48
CA LEU A 15 -30.63 -9.85 -0.09
C LEU A 15 -31.44 -10.96 -0.75
N LEU A 16 -31.58 -10.90 -2.07
CA LEU A 16 -32.05 -12.03 -2.87
C LEU A 16 -30.86 -12.96 -3.14
N THR A 17 -30.74 -14.01 -2.35
CA THR A 17 -29.86 -15.14 -2.64
C THR A 17 -30.50 -16.04 -3.67
N THR A 18 -30.25 -15.81 -4.95
CA THR A 18 -30.46 -16.84 -5.97
C THR A 18 -29.10 -17.41 -6.34
N GLY A 19 -28.88 -18.66 -5.97
CA GLY A 19 -27.64 -19.38 -6.24
C GLY A 19 -27.45 -19.62 -7.74
N VAL A 20 -26.55 -18.85 -8.31
CA VAL A 20 -25.86 -19.22 -9.53
C VAL A 20 -24.37 -19.30 -9.17
N ILE A 21 -23.86 -20.53 -9.07
CA ILE A 21 -22.43 -20.77 -8.87
C ILE A 21 -21.77 -20.55 -10.22
N THR A 22 -21.38 -19.31 -10.52
CA THR A 22 -20.50 -18.98 -11.62
C THR A 22 -19.08 -18.90 -11.09
N SER A 23 -18.10 -19.15 -11.93
CA SER A 23 -16.65 -19.06 -11.60
C SER A 23 -16.26 -17.68 -11.02
N GLU A 24 -17.05 -16.64 -11.27
CA GLU A 24 -16.92 -15.31 -10.68
C GLU A 24 -17.17 -15.28 -9.15
N GLY A 25 -18.07 -16.12 -8.64
CA GLY A 25 -18.34 -16.20 -7.20
C GLY A 25 -17.16 -16.72 -6.36
N GLN A 26 -16.23 -17.49 -6.94
CA GLN A 26 -15.02 -17.91 -6.26
C GLN A 26 -13.93 -16.85 -6.28
N ALA A 27 -13.86 -16.05 -7.36
CA ALA A 27 -12.93 -14.92 -7.44
C ALA A 27 -13.31 -13.82 -6.44
N VAL A 28 -14.60 -13.51 -6.30
CA VAL A 28 -15.12 -12.55 -5.30
C VAL A 28 -14.86 -13.05 -3.88
N LYS A 29 -15.09 -14.34 -3.60
CA LYS A 29 -14.77 -14.92 -2.28
C LYS A 29 -13.27 -14.97 -1.98
N ALA A 30 -12.42 -15.16 -2.98
CA ALA A 30 -10.97 -15.11 -2.82
C ALA A 30 -10.50 -13.66 -2.58
N ALA A 31 -11.06 -12.69 -3.29
CA ALA A 31 -10.83 -11.27 -3.07
C ALA A 31 -11.33 -10.82 -1.68
N GLU A 32 -12.56 -11.19 -1.28
CA GLU A 32 -13.09 -10.93 0.07
C GLU A 32 -12.27 -11.60 1.18
N LYS A 33 -11.72 -12.79 0.93
CA LYS A 33 -10.85 -13.46 1.89
C LYS A 33 -9.45 -12.82 1.93
N GLN A 34 -8.98 -12.26 0.82
CA GLN A 34 -7.77 -11.43 0.76
C GLN A 34 -8.00 -10.07 1.43
N GLU A 35 -9.14 -9.40 1.23
CA GLU A 35 -9.51 -8.18 1.95
C GLU A 35 -9.49 -8.36 3.47
N ARG A 36 -9.96 -9.50 3.99
CA ARG A 36 -9.93 -9.77 5.44
C ARG A 36 -8.52 -9.90 6.02
N VAL A 37 -7.53 -10.25 5.22
CA VAL A 37 -6.11 -10.27 5.64
C VAL A 37 -5.48 -8.89 5.56
N GLN A 38 -6.09 -7.93 4.86
CA GLN A 38 -5.54 -6.59 4.59
C GLN A 38 -5.72 -5.60 5.72
N HIS A 39 -6.78 -5.73 6.52
CA HIS A 39 -7.06 -4.74 7.56
C HIS A 39 -6.21 -5.00 8.80
N LEU A 40 -4.92 -4.63 8.73
CA LEU A 40 -4.10 -4.52 9.92
C LEU A 40 -4.50 -3.22 10.65
N HIS A 41 -5.48 -3.33 11.54
CA HIS A 41 -5.91 -2.24 12.42
C HIS A 41 -5.24 -2.29 13.80
N ASP A 42 -4.67 -3.46 14.16
CA ASP A 42 -3.92 -3.59 15.42
C ASP A 42 -2.55 -2.92 15.26
N ILE A 43 -2.24 -2.03 16.19
CA ILE A 43 -0.96 -1.32 16.25
C ILE A 43 0.25 -2.27 16.23
N ARG A 44 0.13 -3.45 16.84
CA ARG A 44 1.20 -4.46 16.88
C ARG A 44 1.43 -5.09 15.51
N ASP A 45 0.37 -5.30 14.75
CA ASP A 45 0.44 -5.86 13.41
C ASP A 45 1.02 -4.83 12.43
N LEU A 46 0.62 -3.56 12.54
CA LEU A 46 1.22 -2.46 11.78
C LEU A 46 2.71 -2.33 12.10
N HIS A 47 3.08 -2.32 13.39
CA HIS A 47 4.48 -2.28 13.80
C HIS A 47 5.27 -3.45 13.21
N ARG A 48 4.75 -4.67 13.31
CA ARG A 48 5.38 -5.88 12.76
C ARG A 48 5.58 -5.78 11.26
N TYR A 49 4.55 -5.36 10.53
CA TYR A 49 4.61 -5.22 9.08
C TYR A 49 5.63 -4.19 8.64
N TYR A 50 5.59 -2.97 9.18
CA TYR A 50 6.53 -1.90 8.79
C TYR A 50 7.94 -2.02 9.40
N SER A 51 8.15 -2.97 10.31
CA SER A 51 9.48 -3.38 10.79
C SER A 51 10.03 -4.60 10.06
N ALA A 52 9.24 -5.22 9.18
CA ALA A 52 9.66 -6.41 8.46
C ALA A 52 10.74 -6.09 7.41
N PRO A 53 11.52 -7.09 6.98
CA PRO A 53 12.43 -6.94 5.86
C PRO A 53 11.68 -6.60 4.57
N SER A 54 12.28 -5.71 3.76
CA SER A 54 11.85 -5.43 2.40
C SER A 54 12.99 -5.67 1.42
N PHE A 55 12.64 -5.95 0.17
CA PHE A 55 13.62 -6.24 -0.88
C PHE A 55 13.30 -5.41 -2.12
N GLU A 56 14.34 -4.93 -2.77
CA GLU A 56 14.24 -4.27 -4.06
C GLU A 56 14.92 -5.15 -5.11
N TYR A 57 14.14 -5.58 -6.09
CA TYR A 57 14.65 -6.36 -7.21
C TYR A 57 14.48 -5.58 -8.49
N SER A 58 15.52 -5.62 -9.33
CA SER A 58 15.51 -4.99 -10.65
C SER A 58 15.52 -6.04 -11.74
N ASN A 59 15.02 -5.67 -12.92
CA ASN A 59 15.02 -6.51 -14.11
C ASN A 59 14.25 -7.83 -13.94
N ILE A 60 13.09 -7.77 -13.27
CA ILE A 60 12.23 -8.92 -13.06
C ILE A 60 11.39 -9.15 -14.32
N SER A 61 11.38 -10.40 -14.78
CA SER A 61 10.56 -10.86 -15.88
C SER A 61 9.78 -12.11 -15.48
N GLY A 62 8.58 -12.27 -16.02
CA GLY A 62 7.72 -13.42 -15.76
C GLY A 62 6.37 -13.27 -16.42
N LYS A 63 5.74 -14.39 -16.77
CA LYS A 63 4.39 -14.42 -17.35
C LYS A 63 3.34 -14.30 -16.26
N VAL A 64 2.19 -13.75 -16.62
CA VAL A 64 1.01 -13.79 -15.76
C VAL A 64 0.42 -15.19 -15.75
N GLU A 65 0.10 -15.66 -14.57
CA GLU A 65 -0.67 -16.88 -14.32
C GLU A 65 -1.92 -16.53 -13.54
N ASN A 66 -3.00 -17.30 -13.76
CA ASN A 66 -4.17 -17.20 -12.90
C ASN A 66 -3.96 -18.11 -11.67
N TYR A 67 -4.02 -17.52 -10.49
CA TYR A 67 -3.95 -18.25 -9.24
C TYR A 67 -5.15 -17.90 -8.37
N ASN A 68 -6.10 -18.83 -8.24
CA ASN A 68 -7.35 -18.65 -7.48
C ASN A 68 -8.13 -17.37 -7.88
N GLY A 69 -8.21 -17.08 -9.18
CA GLY A 69 -8.90 -15.90 -9.71
C GLY A 69 -8.10 -14.60 -9.68
N SER A 70 -6.87 -14.64 -9.19
CA SER A 70 -5.97 -13.48 -9.17
C SER A 70 -4.86 -13.61 -10.21
N ASN A 71 -4.48 -12.49 -10.81
CA ASN A 71 -3.31 -12.43 -11.70
C ASN A 71 -2.04 -12.39 -10.86
N VAL A 72 -1.16 -13.35 -11.09
CA VAL A 72 0.12 -13.45 -10.38
C VAL A 72 1.29 -13.61 -11.34
N VAL A 73 2.44 -13.08 -10.96
CA VAL A 73 3.72 -13.37 -11.60
C VAL A 73 4.62 -14.09 -10.60
N ARG A 74 5.19 -15.22 -11.00
CA ARG A 74 6.17 -15.96 -10.19
C ARG A 74 7.56 -15.71 -10.72
N PHE A 75 8.49 -15.48 -9.80
CA PHE A 75 9.90 -15.31 -10.12
C PHE A 75 10.79 -15.82 -8.97
N ASN A 76 12.04 -16.13 -9.29
CA ASN A 76 13.04 -16.51 -8.30
C ASN A 76 14.11 -15.43 -8.22
N GLN A 77 14.46 -15.04 -6.99
CA GLN A 77 15.56 -14.12 -6.72
C GLN A 77 16.27 -14.53 -5.43
N LYS A 78 17.59 -14.59 -5.47
CA LYS A 78 18.44 -14.98 -4.34
C LYS A 78 17.99 -16.29 -3.69
N ASP A 79 17.72 -17.31 -4.51
CA ASP A 79 17.25 -18.64 -4.11
C ASP A 79 15.91 -18.67 -3.36
N GLN A 80 15.17 -17.55 -3.40
CA GLN A 80 13.84 -17.45 -2.84
C GLN A 80 12.79 -17.34 -3.93
N ASN A 81 11.73 -18.14 -3.81
CA ASN A 81 10.58 -18.08 -4.71
C ASN A 81 9.63 -16.99 -4.28
N HIS A 82 9.28 -16.13 -5.21
CA HIS A 82 8.35 -15.03 -5.02
C HIS A 82 7.07 -15.24 -5.82
N GLN A 83 5.96 -14.75 -5.26
CA GLN A 83 4.66 -14.67 -5.91
C GLN A 83 4.15 -13.24 -5.78
N LEU A 84 4.07 -12.53 -6.90
CA LEU A 84 3.59 -11.16 -6.99
C LEU A 84 2.16 -11.14 -7.48
N PHE A 85 1.26 -10.60 -6.67
CA PHE A 85 -0.13 -10.35 -7.04
C PHE A 85 -0.24 -8.99 -7.73
N LEU A 86 -0.78 -9.00 -8.96
CA LEU A 86 -1.05 -7.79 -9.72
C LEU A 86 -2.47 -7.32 -9.40
N LEU A 87 -2.59 -6.19 -8.72
CA LEU A 87 -3.86 -5.56 -8.37
C LEU A 87 -3.88 -4.10 -8.85
N GLY A 88 -5.05 -3.47 -8.79
CA GLY A 88 -5.20 -2.09 -9.22
C GLY A 88 -4.71 -1.87 -10.64
N LYS A 89 -3.87 -0.86 -10.84
CA LYS A 89 -3.32 -0.50 -12.16
C LYS A 89 -2.38 -1.56 -12.73
N ASP A 90 -1.64 -2.27 -11.87
CA ASP A 90 -0.70 -3.33 -12.30
C ASP A 90 -1.41 -4.44 -13.07
N LYS A 91 -2.68 -4.75 -12.74
CA LYS A 91 -3.46 -5.79 -13.41
C LYS A 91 -3.66 -5.50 -14.89
N GLU A 92 -3.87 -4.26 -15.25
CA GLU A 92 -4.10 -3.85 -16.65
C GLU A 92 -2.77 -3.57 -17.36
N GLU A 93 -1.82 -2.91 -16.68
CA GLU A 93 -0.54 -2.52 -17.27
C GLU A 93 0.34 -3.75 -17.58
N TYR A 94 0.31 -4.77 -16.71
CA TYR A 94 1.16 -5.97 -16.83
C TYR A 94 0.36 -7.24 -17.13
N LYS A 95 -0.76 -7.13 -17.85
CA LYS A 95 -1.62 -8.29 -18.19
C LYS A 95 -0.89 -9.41 -18.95
N GLU A 96 0.15 -9.09 -19.70
CA GLU A 96 0.99 -10.07 -20.42
C GLU A 96 2.20 -10.55 -19.60
N GLY A 97 2.43 -9.98 -18.43
CA GLY A 97 3.55 -10.26 -17.55
C GLY A 97 4.55 -9.12 -17.42
N LEU A 98 5.61 -9.39 -16.66
CA LEU A 98 6.71 -8.45 -16.45
C LEU A 98 7.81 -8.70 -17.49
N GLN A 99 8.44 -7.64 -17.97
CA GLN A 99 9.53 -7.65 -18.93
C GLN A 99 10.64 -6.70 -18.48
N GLY A 100 11.36 -7.08 -17.41
CA GLY A 100 12.47 -6.30 -16.91
C GLY A 100 12.10 -5.17 -15.93
N GLN A 101 10.96 -5.27 -15.23
CA GLN A 101 10.52 -4.27 -14.26
C GLN A 101 11.31 -4.32 -12.95
N ASN A 102 11.23 -3.23 -12.19
CA ASN A 102 11.62 -3.22 -10.78
C ASN A 102 10.44 -3.64 -9.92
N VAL A 103 10.71 -4.40 -8.85
CA VAL A 103 9.68 -4.87 -7.91
C VAL A 103 10.14 -4.61 -6.48
N PHE A 104 9.33 -3.89 -5.72
CA PHE A 104 9.49 -3.72 -4.29
C PHE A 104 8.68 -4.79 -3.56
N VAL A 105 9.37 -5.62 -2.77
CA VAL A 105 8.82 -6.82 -2.15
C VAL A 105 8.81 -6.67 -0.63
N VAL A 106 7.64 -6.88 -0.06
CA VAL A 106 7.41 -7.13 1.37
C VAL A 106 6.49 -8.33 1.48
N GLN A 107 6.62 -9.13 2.50
CA GLN A 107 5.71 -10.26 2.71
C GLN A 107 4.31 -9.75 3.09
N GLU A 108 3.36 -9.90 2.17
CA GLU A 108 1.98 -9.46 2.36
C GLU A 108 1.06 -10.61 2.81
N LEU A 109 1.28 -11.77 2.24
CA LEU A 109 0.43 -12.94 2.43
C LEU A 109 1.27 -14.12 2.92
N ILE A 110 0.64 -15.00 3.68
CA ILE A 110 1.26 -16.27 4.10
C ILE A 110 0.97 -17.32 3.02
N ASP A 111 2.02 -17.79 2.34
CA ASP A 111 1.92 -18.90 1.40
C ASP A 111 2.28 -20.21 2.11
N PRO A 112 1.38 -21.22 2.13
CA PRO A 112 1.67 -22.53 2.73
C PRO A 112 2.87 -23.25 2.11
N ASN A 113 3.25 -22.89 0.88
CA ASN A 113 4.38 -23.49 0.15
C ASN A 113 5.71 -22.76 0.42
N GLY A 114 5.78 -21.85 1.38
CA GLY A 114 7.00 -21.13 1.75
C GLY A 114 7.44 -20.06 0.73
N ARG A 115 6.56 -19.66 -0.19
CA ARG A 115 6.84 -18.54 -1.10
C ARG A 115 6.65 -17.23 -0.40
N LEU A 116 7.46 -16.24 -0.76
CA LEU A 116 7.23 -14.86 -0.34
C LEU A 116 6.18 -14.24 -1.26
N SER A 117 4.97 -14.06 -0.73
CA SER A 117 3.86 -13.48 -1.47
C SER A 117 3.76 -11.99 -1.20
N THR A 118 3.73 -11.19 -2.26
CA THR A 118 3.70 -9.72 -2.24
C THR A 118 2.64 -9.19 -3.18
N VAL A 119 2.18 -7.97 -2.96
CA VAL A 119 1.15 -7.30 -3.77
C VAL A 119 1.71 -6.01 -4.34
N GLY A 120 1.54 -5.75 -5.63
CA GLY A 120 1.92 -4.50 -6.26
C GLY A 120 3.40 -4.14 -6.07
N GLY A 121 3.70 -2.86 -6.13
CA GLY A 121 5.08 -2.39 -5.97
C GLY A 121 5.93 -2.50 -7.23
N VAL A 122 5.30 -2.59 -8.39
CA VAL A 122 5.97 -2.67 -9.69
C VAL A 122 6.24 -1.26 -10.22
N THR A 123 7.42 -1.05 -10.77
CA THR A 123 7.80 0.20 -11.46
C THR A 123 8.64 -0.11 -12.69
N LYS A 124 8.66 0.82 -13.64
CA LYS A 124 9.52 0.69 -14.82
C LYS A 124 10.98 0.73 -14.44
N ASN A 125 11.77 -0.13 -15.08
CA ASN A 125 13.21 -0.11 -14.96
C ASN A 125 13.80 0.71 -16.11
N ASN A 126 14.04 1.99 -15.86
CA ASN A 126 14.58 2.88 -16.87
C ASN A 126 16.12 2.82 -16.96
N ASN A 127 16.77 1.89 -16.23
CA ASN A 127 18.24 1.77 -16.12
C ASN A 127 18.95 3.10 -15.78
N LYS A 128 18.21 4.08 -15.27
CA LYS A 128 18.73 5.39 -14.87
C LYS A 128 18.82 5.46 -13.37
N THR A 129 19.98 5.74 -12.85
CA THR A 129 20.14 6.18 -11.48
C THR A 129 19.57 7.59 -11.37
N SER A 130 18.55 7.74 -10.56
CA SER A 130 18.00 9.05 -10.19
C SER A 130 18.09 9.14 -8.68
N GLU A 131 18.56 10.26 -8.19
CA GLU A 131 18.59 10.54 -6.76
C GLU A 131 17.76 11.80 -6.51
N THR A 132 16.72 11.64 -5.72
CA THR A 132 15.88 12.76 -5.27
C THR A 132 15.91 12.79 -3.75
N LYS A 133 16.46 13.84 -3.18
CA LYS A 133 16.41 14.11 -1.75
C LYS A 133 15.27 15.07 -1.47
N THR A 134 14.28 14.63 -0.73
CA THR A 134 13.13 15.45 -0.35
C THR A 134 13.10 15.71 1.16
N GLN A 135 12.46 16.79 1.57
CA GLN A 135 12.28 17.12 2.98
C GLN A 135 11.18 16.23 3.58
N LEU A 136 11.44 15.66 4.75
CA LEU A 136 10.48 14.96 5.58
C LEU A 136 10.23 15.80 6.85
N VAL A 137 9.07 16.39 6.97
CA VAL A 137 8.63 17.13 8.16
C VAL A 137 7.76 16.21 9.00
N VAL A 138 8.16 15.95 10.23
CA VAL A 138 7.41 15.10 11.17
C VAL A 138 6.89 15.95 12.32
N ASN A 139 5.57 16.03 12.43
CA ASN A 139 4.84 16.72 13.48
C ASN A 139 4.26 15.67 14.45
N LYS A 140 4.74 15.67 15.70
CA LYS A 140 4.15 14.86 16.77
C LYS A 140 3.27 15.75 17.64
N VAL A 141 2.03 15.32 17.84
CA VAL A 141 1.07 16.00 18.71
C VAL A 141 0.84 15.11 19.92
N ASP A 142 1.19 15.62 21.09
CA ASP A 142 1.07 14.92 22.39
C ASP A 142 0.43 15.86 23.41
N GLY A 143 -0.75 15.48 23.93
CA GLY A 143 -1.48 16.26 24.94
C GLY A 143 -1.78 17.72 24.55
N GLY A 144 -1.74 18.04 23.25
CA GLY A 144 -1.92 19.39 22.71
C GLY A 144 -0.61 20.12 22.36
N ASP A 145 0.52 19.59 22.77
CA ASP A 145 1.83 20.12 22.39
C ASP A 145 2.25 19.60 21.00
N LEU A 146 2.85 20.49 20.20
CA LEU A 146 3.33 20.18 18.86
C LEU A 146 4.86 20.16 18.85
N HIS A 147 5.42 19.00 18.54
CA HIS A 147 6.86 18.82 18.33
C HIS A 147 7.14 18.59 16.86
N ALA A 148 7.76 19.56 16.19
CA ALA A 148 8.12 19.48 14.79
C ALA A 148 9.60 19.08 14.64
N SER A 149 9.88 18.14 13.75
CA SER A 149 11.21 17.71 13.34
C SER A 149 11.34 17.74 11.83
N ILE A 150 12.51 18.09 11.34
CA ILE A 150 12.82 18.11 9.91
C ILE A 150 13.93 17.10 9.67
N ASP A 151 13.68 16.18 8.77
CA ASP A 151 14.59 15.15 8.31
C ASP A 151 14.65 15.12 6.78
N SER A 152 15.40 14.23 6.22
CA SER A 152 15.48 14.02 4.77
C SER A 152 15.04 12.61 4.41
N PHE A 153 14.39 12.49 3.26
CA PHE A 153 14.01 11.23 2.67
C PHE A 153 14.66 11.10 1.28
N LEU A 154 15.39 10.00 1.07
CA LEU A 154 16.14 9.76 -0.15
C LEU A 154 15.43 8.74 -1.03
N ILE A 155 15.20 9.11 -2.29
CA ILE A 155 14.62 8.24 -3.32
C ILE A 155 15.66 8.03 -4.41
N GLN A 156 16.10 6.79 -4.62
CA GLN A 156 17.20 6.45 -5.54
C GLN A 156 16.71 5.87 -6.87
N LYS A 157 15.54 6.27 -7.32
CA LYS A 157 14.95 5.85 -8.59
C LYS A 157 14.04 6.94 -9.17
N GLU A 158 13.84 6.92 -10.47
CA GLU A 158 12.98 7.90 -11.14
C GLU A 158 11.48 7.67 -10.83
N GLU A 159 11.05 6.40 -10.86
CA GLU A 159 9.70 6.01 -10.49
C GLU A 159 9.72 5.24 -9.16
N ILE A 160 8.82 5.58 -8.27
CA ILE A 160 8.62 4.89 -6.99
C ILE A 160 7.16 4.52 -6.83
N SER A 161 6.88 3.26 -6.46
CA SER A 161 5.51 2.85 -6.13
C SER A 161 5.06 3.46 -4.80
N LEU A 162 3.78 3.72 -4.68
CA LEU A 162 3.21 4.22 -3.43
C LEU A 162 3.42 3.22 -2.28
N LYS A 163 3.41 1.91 -2.59
CA LYS A 163 3.77 0.86 -1.64
C LYS A 163 5.17 1.05 -1.06
N GLU A 164 6.15 1.23 -1.92
CA GLU A 164 7.55 1.40 -1.49
C GLU A 164 7.72 2.68 -0.69
N LEU A 165 7.12 3.76 -1.16
CA LEU A 165 7.20 5.07 -0.52
C LEU A 165 6.56 5.04 0.87
N ASP A 166 5.34 4.52 1.00
CA ASP A 166 4.63 4.33 2.27
C ASP A 166 5.44 3.47 3.23
N PHE A 167 5.93 2.31 2.74
CA PHE A 167 6.68 1.39 3.58
C PHE A 167 7.96 2.01 4.13
N LYS A 168 8.77 2.64 3.28
CA LYS A 168 10.04 3.24 3.68
C LYS A 168 9.85 4.44 4.61
N ILE A 169 8.85 5.30 4.35
CA ILE A 169 8.53 6.42 5.25
C ILE A 169 8.13 5.87 6.61
N ARG A 170 7.18 4.93 6.69
CA ARG A 170 6.74 4.38 7.98
C ARG A 170 7.84 3.61 8.69
N GLN A 171 8.72 2.93 7.98
CA GLN A 171 9.89 2.28 8.59
C GLN A 171 10.81 3.31 9.25
N GLN A 172 11.07 4.46 8.61
CA GLN A 172 11.81 5.57 9.21
C GLN A 172 11.07 6.14 10.42
N LEU A 173 9.73 6.27 10.36
CA LEU A 173 8.92 6.76 11.49
C LEU A 173 8.90 5.77 12.66
N VAL A 174 8.86 4.47 12.41
CA VAL A 174 8.95 3.42 13.45
C VAL A 174 10.29 3.49 14.16
N ASN A 175 11.37 3.59 13.39
CA ASN A 175 12.73 3.55 13.93
C ASN A 175 13.09 4.83 14.69
N ASN A 176 12.73 6.01 14.17
CA ASN A 176 13.25 7.29 14.65
C ASN A 176 12.23 8.08 15.49
N TYR A 177 10.93 7.85 15.26
CA TYR A 177 9.86 8.68 15.83
C TYR A 177 8.88 7.91 16.72
N GLY A 178 9.06 6.59 16.85
CA GLY A 178 8.22 5.74 17.70
C GLY A 178 6.80 5.51 17.17
N LEU A 179 6.59 5.61 15.85
CA LEU A 179 5.32 5.25 15.23
C LEU A 179 4.95 3.80 15.62
N TYR A 180 3.69 3.56 15.94
CA TYR A 180 3.15 2.28 16.40
C TYR A 180 3.70 1.80 17.75
N LYS A 181 4.25 2.70 18.57
CA LYS A 181 4.59 2.44 19.99
C LYS A 181 3.54 3.12 20.88
N GLY A 182 3.00 2.38 21.84
CA GLY A 182 1.95 2.90 22.72
C GLY A 182 0.70 3.29 21.92
N THR A 183 0.31 4.57 21.98
CA THR A 183 -0.88 5.11 21.30
C THR A 183 -0.57 5.84 20.00
N SER A 184 0.69 5.87 19.56
CA SER A 184 1.17 6.60 18.37
C SER A 184 0.82 5.88 17.07
N LYS A 185 -0.46 5.78 16.72
CA LYS A 185 -0.90 5.15 15.46
C LYS A 185 -1.79 6.04 14.59
N TYR A 186 -2.29 7.13 15.14
CA TYR A 186 -3.19 8.02 14.42
C TYR A 186 -2.40 9.14 13.75
N GLY A 187 -2.90 9.57 12.62
CA GLY A 187 -2.32 10.65 11.86
C GLY A 187 -2.26 10.35 10.38
N LYS A 188 -1.45 11.10 9.66
CA LYS A 188 -1.36 10.95 8.22
C LYS A 188 0.00 11.31 7.66
N ILE A 189 0.31 10.73 6.50
CA ILE A 189 1.37 11.14 5.61
C ILE A 189 0.75 11.95 4.48
N ILE A 190 1.31 13.12 4.17
CA ILE A 190 0.95 13.95 3.03
C ILE A 190 2.19 14.07 2.14
N ILE A 191 2.13 13.52 0.94
CA ILE A 191 3.15 13.67 -0.09
C ILE A 191 2.72 14.83 -0.98
N ASN A 192 3.42 15.95 -0.91
CA ASN A 192 3.16 17.11 -1.74
C ASN A 192 3.87 16.93 -3.10
N LEU A 193 3.11 17.06 -4.17
CA LEU A 193 3.60 16.94 -5.54
C LEU A 193 3.73 18.32 -6.19
N LYS A 194 4.34 18.37 -7.38
CA LYS A 194 4.22 19.50 -8.28
C LYS A 194 2.74 19.74 -8.60
N ASP A 195 2.40 20.94 -9.03
CA ASP A 195 1.05 21.35 -9.42
C ASP A 195 0.02 21.28 -8.27
N GLU A 196 0.50 21.46 -7.03
CA GLU A 196 -0.31 21.48 -5.80
C GLU A 196 -1.08 20.17 -5.51
N ASN A 197 -0.86 19.13 -6.29
CA ASN A 197 -1.44 17.82 -6.03
C ASN A 197 -0.86 17.20 -4.76
N LYS A 198 -1.66 16.37 -4.09
CA LYS A 198 -1.27 15.69 -2.85
C LYS A 198 -1.71 14.24 -2.88
N VAL A 199 -0.88 13.40 -2.27
CA VAL A 199 -1.25 12.02 -1.93
C VAL A 199 -1.31 11.92 -0.42
N GLU A 200 -2.47 11.53 0.11
CA GLU A 200 -2.68 11.33 1.54
C GLU A 200 -2.74 9.85 1.87
N ILE A 201 -2.10 9.45 2.98
CA ILE A 201 -2.09 8.09 3.51
C ILE A 201 -2.38 8.17 5.00
N ASP A 202 -3.39 7.41 5.46
CA ASP A 202 -3.75 7.29 6.86
C ASP A 202 -2.74 6.37 7.58
N LEU A 203 -2.27 6.79 8.76
CA LEU A 203 -1.33 6.00 9.57
C LEU A 203 -2.02 4.91 10.39
N SER A 204 -3.33 5.00 10.61
CA SER A 204 -4.08 4.02 11.42
C SER A 204 -4.24 2.67 10.73
N ASP A 205 -4.07 2.64 9.41
CA ASP A 205 -4.27 1.47 8.58
C ASP A 205 -3.06 1.20 7.68
N LYS A 206 -2.92 -0.07 7.26
CA LYS A 206 -2.00 -0.43 6.20
C LYS A 206 -2.46 0.18 4.88
N LEU A 207 -1.52 0.54 4.00
CA LEU A 207 -1.85 0.99 2.64
C LEU A 207 -2.72 -0.05 1.92
N GLN A 208 -3.82 0.42 1.32
CA GLN A 208 -4.76 -0.43 0.59
C GLN A 208 -4.05 -1.09 -0.62
N PHE A 209 -4.38 -2.34 -0.89
CA PHE A 209 -3.72 -3.12 -1.93
C PHE A 209 -3.85 -2.51 -3.33
N GLU A 210 -5.01 -1.94 -3.65
CA GLU A 210 -5.25 -1.26 -4.93
C GLU A 210 -4.32 -0.07 -5.14
N ARG A 211 -3.98 0.63 -4.05
CA ARG A 211 -3.07 1.76 -4.07
C ARG A 211 -1.60 1.37 -4.12
N MET A 212 -1.27 0.10 -3.84
CA MET A 212 0.12 -0.39 -3.90
C MET A 212 0.69 -0.40 -5.33
N SER A 213 -0.18 -0.32 -6.34
CA SER A 213 0.16 -0.19 -7.76
C SER A 213 0.27 1.26 -8.25
N ASP A 214 -0.05 2.27 -7.40
CA ASP A 214 0.15 3.66 -7.78
C ASP A 214 1.64 3.97 -7.86
N VAL A 215 2.04 4.69 -8.92
CA VAL A 215 3.44 5.07 -9.18
C VAL A 215 3.56 6.58 -9.23
N LEU A 216 4.59 7.10 -8.58
CA LEU A 216 4.94 8.51 -8.59
C LEU A 216 6.32 8.71 -9.25
N ASN A 217 6.48 9.83 -9.99
CA ASN A 217 7.79 10.27 -10.40
C ASN A 217 8.48 10.97 -9.22
N SER A 218 9.65 10.50 -8.82
CA SER A 218 10.37 11.03 -7.67
C SER A 218 10.68 12.52 -7.80
N LYS A 219 10.90 13.01 -9.03
CA LYS A 219 11.18 14.43 -9.33
C LYS A 219 9.98 15.33 -9.12
N ASP A 220 8.76 14.77 -9.02
CA ASP A 220 7.55 15.54 -8.78
C ASP A 220 7.23 15.66 -7.30
N ILE A 221 7.91 14.94 -6.43
CA ILE A 221 7.76 15.01 -4.99
C ILE A 221 8.46 16.27 -4.46
N ARG A 222 7.70 17.21 -3.91
CA ARG A 222 8.18 18.48 -3.36
C ARG A 222 8.56 18.39 -1.89
N GLY A 223 7.87 17.53 -1.16
CA GLY A 223 8.09 17.34 0.27
C GLY A 223 7.10 16.33 0.84
N ILE A 224 7.45 15.80 1.99
CA ILE A 224 6.64 14.85 2.73
C ILE A 224 6.36 15.46 4.11
N ALA A 225 5.09 15.58 4.46
CA ALA A 225 4.67 16.01 5.77
C ALA A 225 3.96 14.86 6.48
N VAL A 226 4.33 14.62 7.72
CA VAL A 226 3.73 13.58 8.56
C VAL A 226 3.18 14.23 9.82
N THR A 227 1.98 13.84 10.21
CA THR A 227 1.42 14.15 11.53
C THR A 227 1.21 12.84 12.28
N ILE A 228 1.74 12.74 13.49
CA ILE A 228 1.55 11.60 14.41
C ILE A 228 0.85 12.12 15.64
N ASN A 229 -0.36 11.63 15.90
CA ASN A 229 -1.12 11.95 17.10
C ASN A 229 -0.89 10.88 18.15
N GLN A 230 -0.53 11.32 19.35
CA GLN A 230 -0.48 10.50 20.56
C GLN A 230 -1.75 10.79 21.38
N ILE A 231 -2.47 9.76 21.76
CA ILE A 231 -3.69 9.86 22.57
C ILE A 231 -3.42 9.30 23.96
#